data_0eb05cf28a97163cc195daeeaac9f36c
#
_entry.id   0eb05cf28a97163cc195daeeaac9f36c
#
_cell.length_a   1.000
_cell.length_b   1.000
_cell.length_c   1.000
_cell.angle_alpha   90.00
_cell.angle_beta   90.00
_cell.angle_gamma   90.00
#
_symmetry.space_group_name_H-M   'P 1'
#
loop_
_entity.id
_entity.type
_entity.pdbx_description
1 polymer ?
#
loop_
_entity_poly.entity_id
_entity_poly.type
_entity_poly.pdbx_seq_one_letter_code
_entity_poly.pdbx_strand_id
1 'polypeptide(L)'
;MTNLVLTYTIEKEQCLREFLLENNISRKTLTRIKFDNDGSIKVNDKEENVRYILKNGDKVTITLPSEKFSEHVRFIEGNLDIIHEDEYFLVVNKPANLPSIPSRNEEDASLLEIVNTYFHDNNYVTIPHIVTRLDKNTTGLVLIAKHRHIHALFG
;
A
#
# COMPACT_ATOMS: atom_id res chain seq x y z
N MET A 1 7.15 -12.62 -1.38
CA MET A 1 7.12 -11.26 -1.93
C MET A 1 7.99 -10.35 -1.09
N THR A 2 8.73 -9.46 -1.69
CA THR A 2 9.57 -8.49 -0.99
C THR A 2 8.79 -7.21 -0.68
N ASN A 3 9.34 -6.39 0.20
CA ASN A 3 8.75 -5.09 0.53
C ASN A 3 8.68 -4.20 -0.72
N LEU A 4 7.70 -3.30 -0.75
CA LEU A 4 7.57 -2.34 -1.85
C LEU A 4 8.68 -1.32 -1.80
N VAL A 5 9.25 -1.02 -2.95
CA VAL A 5 10.35 -0.06 -3.10
C VAL A 5 9.94 1.05 -4.06
N LEU A 6 10.15 2.30 -3.63
CA LEU A 6 9.94 3.47 -4.46
C LEU A 6 11.31 4.08 -4.77
N THR A 7 11.56 4.38 -6.05
CA THR A 7 12.84 4.95 -6.48
C THR A 7 12.61 6.27 -7.20
N TYR A 8 13.42 7.28 -6.87
CA TYR A 8 13.34 8.61 -7.45
C TYR A 8 14.73 9.08 -7.87
N THR A 9 14.81 9.77 -9.00
CA THR A 9 16.02 10.47 -9.43
C THR A 9 15.85 11.95 -9.17
N ILE A 10 16.78 12.56 -8.46
CA ILE A 10 16.71 13.96 -8.05
C ILE A 10 17.15 14.87 -9.18
N GLU A 11 16.36 15.90 -9.47
CA GLU A 11 16.64 16.86 -10.55
C GLU A 11 17.14 18.21 -10.04
N LYS A 12 16.88 18.54 -8.78
CA LYS A 12 17.31 19.81 -8.18
C LYS A 12 17.81 19.62 -6.77
N GLU A 13 18.69 20.51 -6.32
CA GLU A 13 19.16 20.51 -4.94
C GLU A 13 18.02 20.85 -3.98
N GLN A 14 17.84 20.01 -2.95
CA GLN A 14 16.86 20.23 -1.91
C GLN A 14 17.13 19.32 -0.72
N CYS A 15 16.57 19.68 0.44
CA CYS A 15 16.65 18.83 1.62
C CYS A 15 15.84 17.54 1.43
N LEU A 16 16.40 16.41 1.87
CA LEU A 16 15.72 15.11 1.76
C LEU A 16 14.33 15.16 2.40
N ARG A 17 14.20 15.80 3.57
CA ARG A 17 12.90 15.94 4.24
C ARG A 17 11.87 16.65 3.38
N GLU A 18 12.26 17.77 2.74
CA GLU A 18 11.36 18.50 1.85
C GLU A 18 10.93 17.68 0.65
N PHE A 19 11.86 16.94 0.07
CA PHE A 19 11.59 16.04 -1.04
C PHE A 19 10.56 14.97 -0.65
N LEU A 20 10.74 14.36 0.52
CA LEU A 20 9.83 13.32 1.00
C LEU A 20 8.42 13.86 1.22
N LEU A 21 8.30 15.05 1.82
CA LEU A 21 6.99 15.68 2.05
C LEU A 21 6.32 16.06 0.72
N GLU A 22 7.06 16.57 -0.24
CA GLU A 22 6.54 16.90 -1.58
C GLU A 22 6.04 15.66 -2.32
N ASN A 23 6.59 14.48 -2.02
CA ASN A 23 6.19 13.22 -2.64
C ASN A 23 5.22 12.43 -1.77
N ASN A 24 4.49 13.12 -0.91
CA ASN A 24 3.41 12.57 -0.09
C ASN A 24 3.86 11.49 0.91
N ILE A 25 5.14 11.48 1.26
CA ILE A 25 5.61 10.67 2.38
C ILE A 25 5.27 11.43 3.65
N SER A 26 4.15 11.07 4.27
CA SER A 26 3.66 11.74 5.46
C SER A 26 4.59 11.54 6.66
N ARG A 27 4.41 12.37 7.69
CA ARG A 27 5.16 12.21 8.95
C ARG A 27 4.90 10.84 9.58
N LYS A 28 3.67 10.32 9.47
CA LYS A 28 3.35 8.97 9.95
C LYS A 28 4.13 7.89 9.21
N THR A 29 4.21 8.00 7.89
CA THR A 29 4.99 7.05 7.07
C THR A 29 6.46 7.13 7.41
N LEU A 30 7.01 8.35 7.55
CA LEU A 30 8.41 8.55 7.97
C LEU A 30 8.68 7.90 9.33
N THR A 31 7.78 8.07 10.29
CA THR A 31 7.91 7.48 11.61
C THR A 31 7.93 5.96 11.53
N ARG A 32 7.05 5.37 10.74
CA ARG A 32 7.00 3.92 10.53
C ARG A 32 8.28 3.40 9.88
N ILE A 33 8.76 4.08 8.85
CA ILE A 33 10.01 3.70 8.17
C ILE A 33 11.18 3.73 9.16
N LYS A 34 11.21 4.74 10.02
CA LYS A 34 12.29 4.91 11.02
C LYS A 34 12.26 3.86 12.12
N PHE A 35 11.08 3.49 12.60
CA PHE A 35 10.93 2.58 13.74
C PHE A 35 10.71 1.12 13.35
N ASP A 36 10.22 0.85 12.16
CA ASP A 36 10.04 -0.52 11.67
C ASP A 36 11.35 -1.03 11.08
N ASN A 37 11.71 -2.25 11.43
CA ASN A 37 13.02 -2.81 11.08
C ASN A 37 13.22 -3.06 9.58
N ASP A 38 12.15 -3.14 8.80
CA ASP A 38 12.21 -3.52 7.40
C ASP A 38 11.92 -2.38 6.43
N GLY A 39 11.76 -1.16 6.93
CA GLY A 39 11.67 0.04 6.10
C GLY A 39 12.99 0.79 6.08
N SER A 40 13.26 1.52 5.01
CA SER A 40 14.48 2.34 4.90
C SER A 40 14.34 3.46 3.89
N ILE A 41 15.15 4.49 4.07
CA ILE A 41 15.34 5.56 3.11
C ILE A 41 16.84 5.66 2.83
N LYS A 42 17.21 5.49 1.57
CA LYS A 42 18.62 5.53 1.14
C LYS A 42 18.83 6.54 0.05
N VAL A 43 19.97 7.21 0.08
CA VAL A 43 20.43 8.08 -0.99
C VAL A 43 21.70 7.45 -1.55
N ASN A 44 21.69 7.11 -2.85
CA ASN A 44 22.80 6.43 -3.51
C ASN A 44 23.26 5.17 -2.74
N ASP A 45 22.25 4.37 -2.31
CA ASP A 45 22.43 3.10 -1.57
C ASP A 45 22.97 3.23 -0.15
N LYS A 46 23.00 4.44 0.42
CA LYS A 46 23.38 4.69 1.83
C LYS A 46 22.21 5.29 2.59
N GLU A 47 22.01 4.82 3.81
CA GLU A 47 21.06 5.45 4.71
C GLU A 47 21.55 6.85 5.07
N GLU A 48 20.68 7.84 4.87
CA GLU A 48 20.98 9.22 5.16
C GLU A 48 19.92 9.83 6.09
N ASN A 49 20.33 10.79 6.87
CA ASN A 49 19.45 11.57 7.72
C ASN A 49 18.53 12.44 6.85
N VAL A 50 17.31 12.72 7.34
CA VAL A 50 16.34 13.56 6.60
C VAL A 50 16.84 15.00 6.37
N ARG A 51 17.88 15.41 7.07
CA ARG A 51 18.53 16.73 6.87
C ARG A 51 19.53 16.72 5.71
N TYR A 52 19.79 15.56 5.14
CA TYR A 52 20.72 15.43 4.01
C TYR A 52 20.27 16.32 2.85
N ILE A 53 21.24 17.01 2.22
CA ILE A 53 20.97 17.87 1.06
C ILE A 53 21.15 17.04 -0.20
N LEU A 54 20.05 16.79 -0.90
CA LEU A 54 20.04 16.08 -2.16
C LEU A 54 20.61 16.97 -3.27
N LYS A 55 21.32 16.33 -4.21
CA LYS A 55 21.91 17.00 -5.37
C LYS A 55 21.34 16.39 -6.65
N ASN A 56 21.41 17.15 -7.74
CA ASN A 56 21.00 16.66 -9.05
C ASN A 56 21.74 15.34 -9.37
N GLY A 57 20.99 14.34 -9.75
CA GLY A 57 21.51 13.02 -10.09
C GLY A 57 21.49 12.02 -8.93
N ASP A 58 21.21 12.46 -7.71
CA ASP A 58 21.08 11.54 -6.59
C ASP A 58 19.87 10.62 -6.77
N LYS A 59 20.02 9.39 -6.32
CA LYS A 59 18.95 8.39 -6.37
C LYS A 59 18.43 8.14 -4.96
N VAL A 60 17.16 8.41 -4.75
CA VAL A 60 16.48 8.15 -3.46
C VAL A 60 15.70 6.85 -3.59
N THR A 61 15.96 5.93 -2.68
CA THR A 61 15.27 4.64 -2.62
C THR A 61 14.54 4.53 -1.28
N ILE A 62 13.23 4.36 -1.36
CA ILE A 62 12.38 4.21 -0.17
C ILE A 62 11.85 2.79 -0.15
N THR A 63 12.21 2.02 0.87
CA THR A 63 11.64 0.71 1.12
C THR A 63 10.51 0.88 2.14
N LEU A 64 9.28 0.61 1.71
CA LEU A 64 8.14 0.73 2.60
C LEU A 64 8.12 -0.45 3.57
N PRO A 65 7.83 -0.20 4.85
CA PRO A 65 7.77 -1.29 5.82
C PRO A 65 6.63 -2.26 5.51
N SER A 66 6.80 -3.51 5.89
CA SER A 66 5.75 -4.51 5.77
C SER A 66 4.54 -4.13 6.65
N GLU A 67 3.39 -4.68 6.28
CA GLU A 67 2.17 -4.51 7.04
C GLU A 67 1.70 -5.87 7.55
N LYS A 68 1.03 -5.87 8.68
CA LYS A 68 0.48 -7.09 9.28
C LYS A 68 -1.01 -6.96 9.50
N PHE A 69 -1.73 -8.05 9.26
CA PHE A 69 -3.15 -8.10 9.58
C PHE A 69 -3.35 -7.97 11.09
N SER A 70 -4.43 -7.26 11.48
CA SER A 70 -4.84 -7.22 12.88
C SER A 70 -5.42 -8.57 13.31
N GLU A 71 -5.53 -8.79 14.63
CA GLU A 71 -6.05 -10.05 15.17
C GLU A 71 -7.52 -10.31 14.82
N HIS A 72 -8.27 -9.26 14.51
CA HIS A 72 -9.70 -9.35 14.25
C HIS A 72 -10.06 -9.47 12.77
N VAL A 73 -9.07 -9.53 11.90
CA VAL A 73 -9.29 -9.64 10.47
C VAL A 73 -9.76 -11.05 10.11
N ARG A 74 -10.80 -11.13 9.29
CA ARG A 74 -11.28 -12.40 8.78
C ARG A 74 -10.70 -12.70 7.41
N PHE A 75 -10.41 -13.98 7.18
CA PHE A 75 -9.95 -14.50 5.90
C PHE A 75 -11.05 -15.41 5.35
N ILE A 76 -11.68 -14.97 4.27
CA ILE A 76 -12.79 -15.70 3.67
C ILE A 76 -12.39 -16.16 2.27
N GLU A 77 -12.59 -17.44 2.00
CA GLU A 77 -12.36 -17.99 0.68
C GLU A 77 -13.42 -17.50 -0.29
N GLY A 78 -13.02 -17.19 -1.52
CA GLY A 78 -13.92 -16.77 -2.56
C GLY A 78 -13.19 -16.54 -3.85
N ASN A 79 -13.95 -16.38 -4.93
CA ASN A 79 -13.39 -16.12 -6.24
C ASN A 79 -13.17 -14.61 -6.43
N LEU A 80 -12.02 -14.27 -7.00
CA LEU A 80 -11.70 -12.90 -7.41
C LEU A 80 -11.59 -12.86 -8.93
N ASP A 81 -12.34 -11.96 -9.53
CA ASP A 81 -12.20 -11.64 -10.95
C ASP A 81 -11.17 -10.52 -11.09
N ILE A 82 -9.90 -10.91 -11.18
CA ILE A 82 -8.78 -9.96 -11.23
C ILE A 82 -8.65 -9.43 -12.65
N ILE A 83 -8.82 -8.12 -12.81
CA ILE A 83 -8.70 -7.43 -14.08
C ILE A 83 -7.27 -6.98 -14.33
N HIS A 84 -6.59 -6.53 -13.27
CA HIS A 84 -5.21 -6.06 -13.34
C HIS A 84 -4.54 -6.26 -12.00
N GLU A 85 -3.26 -6.60 -12.05
CA GLU A 85 -2.43 -6.67 -10.85
C GLU A 85 -0.99 -6.29 -11.21
N ASP A 86 -0.41 -5.39 -10.41
CA ASP A 86 1.01 -5.03 -10.47
C ASP A 86 1.58 -4.93 -9.05
N GLU A 87 2.77 -4.37 -8.91
CA GLU A 87 3.43 -4.26 -7.61
C GLU A 87 2.66 -3.40 -6.62
N TYR A 88 1.88 -2.44 -7.08
CA TYR A 88 1.25 -1.41 -6.24
C TYR A 88 -0.25 -1.57 -6.13
N PHE A 89 -0.91 -2.15 -7.12
CA PHE A 89 -2.36 -2.20 -7.24
C PHE A 89 -2.89 -3.55 -7.64
N LEU A 90 -4.11 -3.79 -7.18
CA LEU A 90 -4.96 -4.87 -7.64
C LEU A 90 -6.29 -4.25 -8.06
N VAL A 91 -6.77 -4.58 -9.24
CA VAL A 91 -8.10 -4.18 -9.72
C VAL A 91 -8.93 -5.43 -9.90
N VAL A 92 -10.07 -5.47 -9.23
CA VAL A 92 -11.00 -6.61 -9.31
C VAL A 92 -12.36 -6.15 -9.79
N ASN A 93 -13.06 -7.03 -10.48
CA ASN A 93 -14.45 -6.80 -10.86
C ASN A 93 -15.35 -7.40 -9.79
N LYS A 94 -16.01 -6.54 -9.01
CA LYS A 94 -16.86 -6.97 -7.91
C LYS A 94 -18.22 -7.42 -8.43
N PRO A 95 -18.69 -8.61 -8.05
CA PRO A 95 -20.05 -9.05 -8.38
C PRO A 95 -21.10 -8.33 -7.54
N ALA A 96 -22.34 -8.45 -7.93
CA ALA A 96 -23.48 -8.02 -7.11
C ALA A 96 -23.59 -8.89 -5.84
N ASN A 97 -24.31 -8.42 -4.86
CA ASN A 97 -24.53 -9.11 -3.60
C ASN A 97 -23.29 -9.34 -2.75
N LEU A 98 -22.24 -8.54 -2.96
CA LEU A 98 -21.01 -8.61 -2.19
C LEU A 98 -20.64 -7.22 -1.69
N PRO A 99 -20.66 -6.97 -0.37
CA PRO A 99 -20.18 -5.70 0.17
C PRO A 99 -18.70 -5.52 -0.11
N SER A 100 -18.25 -4.28 -0.32
CA SER A 100 -16.83 -3.99 -0.50
C SER A 100 -16.04 -4.21 0.78
N ILE A 101 -16.59 -3.80 1.93
CA ILE A 101 -15.96 -3.95 3.25
C ILE A 101 -16.92 -4.66 4.20
N PRO A 102 -16.42 -5.20 5.32
CA PRO A 102 -17.27 -5.84 6.30
C PRO A 102 -18.38 -4.91 6.80
N SER A 103 -19.60 -5.42 6.87
CA SER A 103 -20.72 -4.73 7.44
C SER A 103 -20.81 -5.01 8.95
N ARG A 104 -21.72 -4.31 9.63
CA ARG A 104 -22.00 -4.58 11.05
C ARG A 104 -22.54 -5.99 11.29
N ASN A 105 -23.15 -6.58 10.27
CA ASN A 105 -23.57 -7.95 10.30
C ASN A 105 -22.42 -8.82 9.80
N GLU A 106 -21.61 -9.31 10.72
CA GLU A 106 -20.37 -10.04 10.44
C GLU A 106 -20.56 -11.41 9.78
N GLU A 107 -21.78 -11.86 9.57
CA GLU A 107 -22.07 -13.16 8.94
C GLU A 107 -21.79 -13.14 7.44
N ASP A 108 -21.94 -11.98 6.80
CA ASP A 108 -21.76 -11.86 5.36
C ASP A 108 -20.29 -11.66 4.99
N ALA A 109 -19.85 -12.35 3.93
CA ALA A 109 -18.53 -12.12 3.36
C ALA A 109 -18.46 -10.74 2.70
N SER A 110 -17.27 -10.14 2.69
CA SER A 110 -17.00 -8.92 1.95
C SER A 110 -15.87 -9.12 0.97
N LEU A 111 -15.78 -8.25 -0.03
CA LEU A 111 -14.68 -8.26 -0.98
C LEU A 111 -13.33 -8.15 -0.27
N LEU A 112 -13.22 -7.23 0.69
CA LEU A 112 -11.98 -7.04 1.45
C LEU A 112 -11.52 -8.33 2.12
N GLU A 113 -12.44 -9.08 2.70
CA GLU A 113 -12.10 -10.34 3.40
C GLU A 113 -11.62 -11.42 2.44
N ILE A 114 -12.15 -11.46 1.23
CA ILE A 114 -11.69 -12.36 0.17
C ILE A 114 -10.30 -11.92 -0.32
N VAL A 115 -10.08 -10.63 -0.48
CA VAL A 115 -8.77 -10.10 -0.87
C VAL A 115 -7.72 -10.32 0.22
N ASN A 116 -8.11 -10.23 1.50
CA ASN A 116 -7.23 -10.58 2.61
C ASN A 116 -6.67 -12.00 2.46
N THR A 117 -7.55 -12.95 2.12
CA THR A 117 -7.17 -14.34 1.89
C THR A 117 -6.20 -14.44 0.71
N TYR A 118 -6.48 -13.73 -0.37
CA TYR A 118 -5.62 -13.71 -1.55
C TYR A 118 -4.21 -13.21 -1.20
N PHE A 119 -4.10 -12.13 -0.42
CA PHE A 119 -2.80 -11.60 0.00
C PHE A 119 -2.06 -12.59 0.90
N HIS A 120 -2.77 -13.18 1.85
CA HIS A 120 -2.20 -14.15 2.77
C HIS A 120 -1.68 -15.40 2.02
N ASP A 121 -2.50 -15.96 1.14
CA ASP A 121 -2.16 -17.18 0.43
C ASP A 121 -1.01 -17.00 -0.57
N ASN A 122 -0.82 -15.77 -1.06
CA ASN A 122 0.27 -15.43 -1.97
C ASN A 122 1.51 -14.89 -1.24
N ASN A 123 1.52 -14.96 0.08
CA ASN A 123 2.64 -14.52 0.92
C ASN A 123 3.04 -13.06 0.72
N TYR A 124 2.06 -12.20 0.49
CA TYR A 124 2.32 -10.76 0.41
C TYR A 124 2.73 -10.25 1.79
N VAL A 125 3.69 -9.33 1.82
CA VAL A 125 4.17 -8.70 3.06
C VAL A 125 3.39 -7.45 3.44
N THR A 126 2.32 -7.17 2.70
CA THR A 126 1.43 -6.03 2.92
C THR A 126 -0.01 -6.51 3.05
N ILE A 127 -0.90 -5.58 3.40
CA ILE A 127 -2.33 -5.85 3.48
C ILE A 127 -3.07 -5.02 2.43
N PRO A 128 -4.28 -5.45 2.01
CA PRO A 128 -5.04 -4.69 1.02
C PRO A 128 -5.69 -3.45 1.63
N HIS A 129 -5.71 -2.36 0.84
CA HIS A 129 -6.38 -1.11 1.18
C HIS A 129 -7.31 -0.74 0.03
N ILE A 130 -8.61 -0.81 0.26
CA ILE A 130 -9.59 -0.47 -0.77
C ILE A 130 -9.57 1.03 -1.01
N VAL A 131 -9.32 1.43 -2.25
CA VAL A 131 -9.27 2.84 -2.67
C VAL A 131 -10.67 3.30 -3.07
N THR A 132 -11.36 2.51 -3.89
CA THR A 132 -12.71 2.83 -4.36
C THR A 132 -13.69 1.79 -3.84
N ARG A 133 -14.83 2.25 -3.33
CA ARG A 133 -15.86 1.37 -2.78
C ARG A 133 -17.10 1.39 -3.65
N LEU A 134 -17.70 0.22 -3.83
CA LEU A 134 -19.00 0.06 -4.48
C LEU A 134 -19.99 -0.52 -3.47
N ASP A 135 -21.23 -0.12 -3.61
CA ASP A 135 -22.31 -0.66 -2.78
C ASP A 135 -22.47 -2.17 -2.98
N LYS A 136 -23.06 -2.84 -2.02
CA LYS A 136 -23.24 -4.29 -2.02
C LYS A 136 -23.80 -4.82 -3.35
N ASN A 137 -24.83 -4.18 -3.86
CA ASN A 137 -25.52 -4.64 -5.09
C ASN A 137 -24.97 -4.06 -6.37
N THR A 138 -23.95 -3.20 -6.29
CA THR A 138 -23.32 -2.57 -7.44
C THR A 138 -22.18 -3.43 -7.95
N THR A 139 -22.19 -3.72 -9.25
CA THR A 139 -21.07 -4.41 -9.90
C THR A 139 -20.10 -3.39 -10.48
N GLY A 140 -18.87 -3.77 -10.67
CA GLY A 140 -17.87 -2.94 -11.31
C GLY A 140 -16.48 -3.09 -10.74
N LEU A 141 -15.59 -2.22 -11.22
CA LEU A 141 -14.18 -2.30 -10.85
C LEU A 141 -13.93 -1.65 -9.50
N VAL A 142 -13.15 -2.36 -8.68
CA VAL A 142 -12.68 -1.86 -7.38
C VAL A 142 -11.16 -1.83 -7.42
N LEU A 143 -10.60 -0.67 -7.08
CA LEU A 143 -9.16 -0.45 -7.00
C LEU A 143 -8.70 -0.72 -5.57
N ILE A 144 -7.69 -1.56 -5.45
CA ILE A 144 -7.13 -1.96 -4.16
C ILE A 144 -5.63 -1.65 -4.16
N ALA A 145 -5.19 -0.83 -3.22
CA ALA A 145 -3.77 -0.54 -3.06
C ALA A 145 -3.09 -1.63 -2.23
N LYS A 146 -1.85 -1.94 -2.56
CA LYS A 146 -1.06 -2.98 -1.88
C LYS A 146 -0.25 -2.46 -0.70
N HIS A 147 -0.43 -1.20 -0.32
CA HIS A 147 0.20 -0.59 0.84
C HIS A 147 -0.55 0.68 1.23
N ARG A 148 -0.56 0.97 2.53
CA ARG A 148 -1.19 2.18 3.06
C ARG A 148 -0.68 3.46 2.39
N HIS A 149 0.62 3.54 2.14
CA HIS A 149 1.21 4.70 1.47
C HIS A 149 0.65 4.87 0.05
N ILE A 150 0.52 3.76 -0.69
CA ILE A 150 -0.03 3.80 -2.05
C ILE A 150 -1.50 4.26 -2.02
N HIS A 151 -2.27 3.80 -1.04
CA HIS A 151 -3.64 4.28 -0.84
C HIS A 151 -3.67 5.79 -0.61
N ALA A 152 -2.78 6.30 0.23
CA ALA A 152 -2.72 7.73 0.55
C ALA A 152 -2.44 8.62 -0.66
N LEU A 153 -1.78 8.11 -1.70
CA LEU A 153 -1.51 8.86 -2.93
C LEU A 153 -2.78 9.18 -3.72
N PHE A 154 -3.88 8.49 -3.46
CA PHE A 154 -5.17 8.68 -4.13
C PHE A 154 -6.17 9.50 -3.29
N GLY A 155 -5.81 9.82 -2.10
CA GLY A 155 -6.66 10.56 -1.16
C GLY A 155 -6.38 12.07 -1.10
#